data_761e4ab358a6e87af6e78693b2d3ce9b
#
_entry.id   761e4ab358a6e87af6e78693b2d3ce9b
#
_cell.length_a   1.000
_cell.length_b   1.000
_cell.length_c   1.000
_cell.angle_alpha   90.00
_cell.angle_beta   90.00
_cell.angle_gamma   90.00
#
_symmetry.space_group_name_H-M   'P 1'
#
loop_
_entity.id
_entity.type
_entity.pdbx_description
1 polymer ?
#
loop_
_entity_poly.entity_id
_entity_poly.type
_entity_poly.pdbx_seq_one_letter_code
_entity_poly.pdbx_strand_id
1 'polypeptide(L)'
;MHLLTTFNNPRAAQAFIDYMAAHHIEIQMMPDAGGQFTLWVIQDQHIETAQAELALFLENPYAEKYQAASWEVADQKRPQFHYASPNLLSLIKAKAGVFTLFIMALCIIIFTLQTFGAGDEVFNALHFPALAGQQWQIWRWVSHALLHFSVMHIAFNLLWWWQFGGDLEQRLGSVRLIKLFVVSAIISGAGQYWVEGANFGGLSGVVYALAGYLWILGQRAPQLGLSIPRSLMGF
;
A
#
# COMPACT_ATOMS: atom_id res chain seq x y z
N MET A 1 4.73 -13.98 -42.48
CA MET A 1 3.60 -14.21 -41.55
C MET A 1 2.37 -14.63 -42.34
N HIS A 2 1.79 -15.76 -41.95
CA HIS A 2 0.60 -16.31 -42.61
C HIS A 2 -0.52 -16.46 -41.59
N LEU A 3 -1.73 -15.98 -41.93
CA LEU A 3 -2.92 -16.15 -41.09
C LEU A 3 -3.33 -17.63 -41.05
N LEU A 4 -3.40 -18.19 -39.85
CA LEU A 4 -3.75 -19.59 -39.67
C LEU A 4 -5.25 -19.76 -39.41
N THR A 5 -5.78 -19.04 -38.43
CA THR A 5 -7.20 -19.11 -38.03
C THR A 5 -7.56 -17.99 -37.04
N THR A 6 -8.85 -17.93 -36.68
CA THR A 6 -9.38 -17.02 -35.67
C THR A 6 -10.12 -17.80 -34.58
N PHE A 7 -9.85 -17.48 -33.31
CA PHE A 7 -10.49 -18.07 -32.14
C PHE A 7 -11.35 -17.07 -31.39
N ASN A 8 -12.51 -17.51 -30.92
CA ASN A 8 -13.34 -16.74 -29.99
C ASN A 8 -12.93 -16.91 -28.52
N ASN A 9 -12.23 -18.02 -28.22
CA ASN A 9 -11.81 -18.35 -26.87
C ASN A 9 -10.29 -18.17 -26.72
N PRO A 10 -9.83 -17.20 -25.92
CA PRO A 10 -8.40 -16.95 -25.76
C PRO A 10 -7.66 -18.10 -25.08
N ARG A 11 -8.32 -18.92 -24.24
CA ARG A 11 -7.70 -20.08 -23.59
C ARG A 11 -7.42 -21.19 -24.59
N ALA A 12 -8.34 -21.43 -25.52
CA ALA A 12 -8.13 -22.42 -26.57
C ALA A 12 -7.01 -21.97 -27.53
N ALA A 13 -7.00 -20.68 -27.91
CA ALA A 13 -5.91 -20.12 -28.70
C ALA A 13 -4.55 -20.29 -28.02
N GLN A 14 -4.48 -20.01 -26.71
CA GLN A 14 -3.24 -20.15 -25.94
C GLN A 14 -2.78 -21.60 -25.86
N ALA A 15 -3.67 -22.55 -25.62
CA ALA A 15 -3.31 -23.99 -25.55
C ALA A 15 -2.70 -24.48 -26.86
N PHE A 16 -3.23 -24.04 -27.99
CA PHE A 16 -2.65 -24.34 -29.29
C PHE A 16 -1.28 -23.69 -29.49
N ILE A 17 -1.13 -22.43 -29.12
CA ILE A 17 0.15 -21.70 -29.18
C ILE A 17 1.23 -22.41 -28.32
N ASP A 18 0.87 -22.80 -27.10
CA ASP A 18 1.80 -23.46 -26.18
C ASP A 18 2.26 -24.83 -26.75
N TYR A 19 1.34 -25.57 -27.34
CA TYR A 19 1.68 -26.83 -28.00
C TYR A 19 2.63 -26.63 -29.20
N MET A 20 2.36 -25.64 -30.04
CA MET A 20 3.22 -25.31 -31.17
C MET A 20 4.58 -24.80 -30.70
N ALA A 21 4.62 -24.01 -29.63
CA ALA A 21 5.86 -23.50 -29.05
C ALA A 21 6.72 -24.67 -28.48
N ALA A 22 6.14 -25.70 -27.85
CA ALA A 22 6.82 -26.87 -27.39
C ALA A 22 7.48 -27.68 -28.57
N HIS A 23 6.95 -27.50 -29.79
CA HIS A 23 7.51 -28.07 -31.01
C HIS A 23 8.37 -27.07 -31.82
N HIS A 24 8.83 -25.97 -31.16
CA HIS A 24 9.68 -24.95 -31.75
C HIS A 24 9.03 -24.19 -32.94
N ILE A 25 7.71 -24.18 -33.01
CA ILE A 25 6.95 -23.42 -34.01
C ILE A 25 6.34 -22.18 -33.37
N GLU A 26 6.77 -21.02 -33.83
CA GLU A 26 6.36 -19.74 -33.27
C GLU A 26 5.06 -19.24 -33.92
N ILE A 27 4.02 -19.06 -33.09
CA ILE A 27 2.72 -18.54 -33.48
C ILE A 27 2.45 -17.26 -32.69
N GLN A 28 2.08 -16.20 -33.39
CA GLN A 28 1.70 -14.94 -32.79
C GLN A 28 0.18 -14.80 -32.73
N MET A 29 -0.33 -14.39 -31.58
CA MET A 29 -1.73 -14.08 -31.37
C MET A 29 -1.93 -12.56 -31.40
N MET A 30 -2.90 -12.10 -32.20
CA MET A 30 -3.29 -10.69 -32.27
C MET A 30 -4.79 -10.56 -32.01
N PRO A 31 -5.21 -9.60 -31.15
CA PRO A 31 -6.62 -9.30 -31.00
C PRO A 31 -7.16 -8.59 -32.25
N ASP A 32 -8.34 -8.97 -32.70
CA ASP A 32 -9.08 -8.32 -33.76
C ASP A 32 -10.08 -7.29 -33.20
N ALA A 33 -10.50 -6.35 -34.03
CA ALA A 33 -11.46 -5.31 -33.68
C ALA A 33 -12.84 -5.84 -33.24
N GLY A 34 -13.14 -7.11 -33.55
CA GLY A 34 -14.35 -7.82 -33.10
C GLY A 34 -14.25 -8.57 -31.79
N GLY A 35 -13.13 -8.45 -31.04
CA GLY A 35 -12.91 -9.19 -29.79
C GLY A 35 -12.51 -10.66 -30.00
N GLN A 36 -12.15 -11.04 -31.23
CA GLN A 36 -11.62 -12.35 -31.60
C GLN A 36 -10.08 -12.33 -31.57
N PHE A 37 -9.47 -13.51 -31.60
CA PHE A 37 -8.02 -13.68 -31.56
C PHE A 37 -7.53 -14.37 -32.83
N THR A 38 -6.78 -13.64 -33.67
CA THR A 38 -6.18 -14.19 -34.89
C THR A 38 -4.81 -14.80 -34.58
N LEU A 39 -4.55 -16.00 -35.09
CA LEU A 39 -3.27 -16.69 -34.98
C LEU A 39 -2.50 -16.61 -36.29
N TRP A 40 -1.22 -16.23 -36.18
CA TRP A 40 -0.31 -16.05 -37.32
C TRP A 40 0.93 -16.93 -37.15
N VAL A 41 1.25 -17.72 -38.16
CA VAL A 41 2.52 -18.44 -38.25
C VAL A 41 3.59 -17.45 -38.72
N ILE A 42 4.70 -17.37 -37.98
CA ILE A 42 5.76 -16.40 -38.30
C ILE A 42 6.62 -16.87 -39.44
N GLN A 43 6.97 -18.15 -39.45
CA GLN A 43 7.89 -18.75 -40.42
C GLN A 43 7.12 -19.58 -41.45
N ASP A 44 7.28 -19.25 -42.74
CA ASP A 44 6.53 -19.87 -43.84
C ASP A 44 6.78 -21.38 -43.94
N GLN A 45 7.96 -21.90 -43.57
CA GLN A 45 8.30 -23.30 -43.58
C GLN A 45 7.45 -24.17 -42.63
N HIS A 46 6.77 -23.59 -41.65
CA HIS A 46 5.95 -24.26 -40.64
C HIS A 46 4.45 -24.20 -40.93
N ILE A 47 4.03 -23.58 -42.02
CA ILE A 47 2.60 -23.36 -42.36
C ILE A 47 1.87 -24.70 -42.49
N GLU A 48 2.39 -25.64 -43.25
CA GLU A 48 1.75 -26.98 -43.51
C GLU A 48 1.61 -27.75 -42.20
N THR A 49 2.68 -27.76 -41.36
CA THR A 49 2.67 -28.45 -40.06
C THR A 49 1.65 -27.79 -39.10
N ALA A 50 1.60 -26.47 -39.06
CA ALA A 50 0.68 -25.76 -38.21
C ALA A 50 -0.78 -25.96 -38.66
N GLN A 51 -1.05 -26.02 -39.95
CA GLN A 51 -2.40 -26.27 -40.47
C GLN A 51 -2.86 -27.72 -40.19
N ALA A 52 -1.97 -28.70 -40.36
CA ALA A 52 -2.29 -30.08 -40.05
C ALA A 52 -2.60 -30.28 -38.55
N GLU A 53 -1.79 -29.69 -37.69
CA GLU A 53 -2.02 -29.78 -36.24
C GLU A 53 -3.25 -28.98 -35.80
N LEU A 54 -3.54 -27.84 -36.45
CA LEU A 54 -4.76 -27.09 -36.19
C LEU A 54 -6.03 -27.91 -36.47
N ALA A 55 -6.03 -28.69 -37.55
CA ALA A 55 -7.16 -29.56 -37.85
C ALA A 55 -7.40 -30.57 -36.73
N LEU A 56 -6.34 -31.20 -36.23
CA LEU A 56 -6.41 -32.16 -35.10
C LEU A 56 -6.85 -31.44 -33.79
N PHE A 57 -6.35 -30.25 -33.57
CA PHE A 57 -6.74 -29.43 -32.39
C PHE A 57 -8.22 -29.10 -32.41
N LEU A 58 -8.76 -28.71 -33.57
CA LEU A 58 -10.17 -28.36 -33.68
C LEU A 58 -11.12 -29.56 -33.49
N GLU A 59 -10.66 -30.78 -33.83
CA GLU A 59 -11.41 -32.02 -33.56
C GLU A 59 -11.50 -32.32 -32.06
N ASN A 60 -10.39 -32.14 -31.32
CA ASN A 60 -10.35 -32.35 -29.86
C ASN A 60 -9.41 -31.41 -29.13
N PRO A 61 -9.88 -30.19 -28.80
CA PRO A 61 -9.07 -29.16 -28.11
C PRO A 61 -8.67 -29.52 -26.68
N TYR A 62 -9.31 -30.55 -26.10
CA TYR A 62 -9.06 -31.02 -24.72
C TYR A 62 -8.17 -32.26 -24.67
N ALA A 63 -7.56 -32.66 -25.76
CA ALA A 63 -6.63 -33.79 -25.74
C ALA A 63 -5.46 -33.53 -24.78
N GLU A 64 -5.03 -34.60 -24.08
CA GLU A 64 -3.97 -34.54 -23.06
C GLU A 64 -2.69 -33.87 -23.54
N LYS A 65 -2.32 -34.03 -24.81
CA LYS A 65 -1.13 -33.44 -25.42
C LYS A 65 -1.11 -31.93 -25.39
N TYR A 66 -2.26 -31.28 -25.55
CA TYR A 66 -2.36 -29.80 -25.51
C TYR A 66 -2.33 -29.28 -24.08
N GLN A 67 -2.92 -30.00 -23.13
CA GLN A 67 -2.83 -29.66 -21.72
C GLN A 67 -1.42 -29.85 -21.18
N ALA A 68 -0.76 -30.97 -21.50
CA ALA A 68 0.61 -31.22 -21.11
C ALA A 68 1.58 -30.15 -21.63
N ALA A 69 1.46 -29.75 -22.90
CA ALA A 69 2.27 -28.70 -23.50
C ALA A 69 2.08 -27.35 -22.80
N SER A 70 0.85 -26.97 -22.42
CA SER A 70 0.59 -25.74 -21.67
C SER A 70 1.26 -25.76 -20.30
N TRP A 71 1.30 -26.89 -19.61
CA TRP A 71 2.03 -27.02 -18.34
C TRP A 71 3.55 -26.92 -18.54
N GLU A 72 4.10 -27.57 -19.56
CA GLU A 72 5.53 -27.53 -19.85
C GLU A 72 6.01 -26.14 -20.24
N VAL A 73 5.25 -25.43 -21.10
CA VAL A 73 5.54 -24.03 -21.48
C VAL A 73 5.37 -23.08 -20.29
N ALA A 74 4.38 -23.32 -19.42
CA ALA A 74 4.22 -22.55 -18.18
C ALA A 74 5.39 -22.76 -17.22
N ASP A 75 5.95 -23.96 -17.13
CA ASP A 75 7.13 -24.24 -16.31
C ASP A 75 8.42 -23.63 -16.89
N GLN A 76 8.59 -23.66 -18.20
CA GLN A 76 9.75 -23.05 -18.88
C GLN A 76 9.66 -21.53 -18.94
N LYS A 77 8.46 -20.99 -19.12
CA LYS A 77 8.14 -19.56 -19.10
C LYS A 77 7.71 -19.08 -17.73
N ARG A 78 7.94 -19.86 -16.65
CA ARG A 78 7.78 -19.22 -15.34
C ARG A 78 8.56 -17.93 -15.42
N PRO A 79 7.91 -16.76 -15.58
CA PRO A 79 8.61 -15.55 -15.25
C PRO A 79 9.09 -15.87 -13.84
N GLN A 80 10.36 -15.77 -13.58
CA GLN A 80 10.80 -15.51 -12.24
C GLN A 80 10.12 -14.16 -11.95
N PHE A 81 8.88 -14.23 -11.47
CA PHE A 81 8.32 -13.14 -10.74
C PHE A 81 9.25 -13.03 -9.54
N HIS A 82 10.32 -12.31 -9.72
CA HIS A 82 10.88 -11.57 -8.64
C HIS A 82 9.75 -10.65 -8.22
N TYR A 83 8.86 -11.19 -7.39
CA TYR A 83 8.18 -10.36 -6.43
C TYR A 83 9.34 -9.82 -5.60
N ALA A 84 9.93 -8.76 -6.06
CA ALA A 84 10.52 -7.80 -5.17
C ALA A 84 9.31 -7.35 -4.35
N SER A 85 8.99 -8.15 -3.31
CA SER A 85 8.05 -7.73 -2.29
C SER A 85 8.64 -6.40 -1.84
N PRO A 86 7.94 -5.29 -2.06
CA PRO A 86 8.50 -4.00 -1.75
C PRO A 86 8.89 -4.07 -0.29
N ASN A 87 10.17 -3.84 0.00
CA ASN A 87 10.67 -3.88 1.35
C ASN A 87 9.75 -2.99 2.20
N LEU A 88 9.30 -3.46 3.35
CA LEU A 88 8.37 -2.72 4.22
C LEU A 88 8.80 -1.24 4.38
N LEU A 89 10.12 -1.01 4.48
CA LEU A 89 10.69 0.34 4.52
C LEU A 89 10.42 1.14 3.24
N SER A 90 10.43 0.51 2.06
CA SER A 90 10.11 1.22 0.81
C SER A 90 8.63 1.58 0.72
N LEU A 91 7.74 0.72 1.21
CA LEU A 91 6.30 1.01 1.31
C LEU A 91 6.01 2.16 2.29
N ILE A 92 6.68 2.14 3.45
CA ILE A 92 6.56 3.23 4.44
C ILE A 92 7.02 4.56 3.83
N LYS A 93 8.19 4.57 3.18
CA LYS A 93 8.74 5.78 2.53
C LYS A 93 7.92 6.27 1.34
N ALA A 94 7.33 5.36 0.57
CA ALA A 94 6.53 5.73 -0.60
C ALA A 94 5.27 6.53 -0.22
N LYS A 95 4.71 6.27 0.97
CA LYS A 95 3.48 6.92 1.44
C LYS A 95 3.72 8.10 2.38
N ALA A 96 4.83 8.11 3.12
CA ALA A 96 5.08 9.09 4.16
C ALA A 96 6.02 10.20 3.68
N GLY A 97 5.69 11.45 3.96
CA GLY A 97 6.59 12.59 3.79
C GLY A 97 7.62 12.68 4.93
N VAL A 98 8.47 13.69 4.85
CA VAL A 98 9.61 13.87 5.78
C VAL A 98 9.13 14.08 7.23
N PHE A 99 8.10 14.89 7.44
CA PHE A 99 7.58 15.17 8.78
C PHE A 99 6.89 13.96 9.38
N THR A 100 6.12 13.21 8.58
CA THR A 100 5.49 11.96 9.02
C THR A 100 6.55 10.97 9.51
N LEU A 101 7.62 10.75 8.73
CA LEU A 101 8.71 9.86 9.10
C LEU A 101 9.48 10.36 10.32
N PHE A 102 9.70 11.67 10.43
CA PHE A 102 10.38 12.29 11.56
C PHE A 102 9.65 12.02 12.88
N ILE A 103 8.33 12.25 12.94
CA ILE A 103 7.52 11.98 14.13
C ILE A 103 7.50 10.48 14.46
N MET A 104 7.38 9.60 13.46
CA MET A 104 7.45 8.16 13.68
C MET A 104 8.79 7.75 14.32
N ALA A 105 9.90 8.22 13.77
CA ALA A 105 11.23 7.92 14.31
C ALA A 105 11.39 8.45 15.74
N LEU A 106 10.91 9.67 15.99
CA LEU A 106 10.97 10.29 17.32
C LEU A 106 10.14 9.52 18.35
N CYS A 107 8.93 9.10 18.02
CA CYS A 107 8.11 8.25 18.90
C CYS A 107 8.80 6.90 19.21
N ILE A 108 9.40 6.25 18.21
CA ILE A 108 10.11 4.99 18.40
C ILE A 108 11.32 5.18 19.31
N ILE A 109 12.11 6.23 19.11
CA ILE A 109 13.27 6.53 19.96
C ILE A 109 12.82 6.79 21.41
N ILE A 110 11.82 7.64 21.61
CA ILE A 110 11.28 7.98 22.94
C ILE A 110 10.73 6.73 23.62
N PHE A 111 9.94 5.91 22.93
CA PHE A 111 9.39 4.67 23.46
C PHE A 111 10.50 3.67 23.82
N THR A 112 11.54 3.58 23.02
CA THR A 112 12.71 2.74 23.31
C THR A 112 13.40 3.21 24.60
N LEU A 113 13.64 4.50 24.75
CA LEU A 113 14.24 5.06 25.97
C LEU A 113 13.36 4.81 27.20
N GLN A 114 12.04 5.00 27.09
CA GLN A 114 11.10 4.69 28.15
C GLN A 114 11.15 3.21 28.58
N THR A 115 11.29 2.30 27.62
CA THR A 115 11.27 0.85 27.86
C THR A 115 12.58 0.33 28.47
N PHE A 116 13.72 0.93 28.08
CA PHE A 116 15.06 0.47 28.48
C PHE A 116 15.68 1.26 29.64
N GLY A 117 14.87 1.77 30.56
CA GLY A 117 15.30 2.23 31.88
C GLY A 117 15.29 3.76 32.09
N ALA A 118 14.93 4.57 31.09
CA ALA A 118 14.80 6.02 31.25
C ALA A 118 13.32 6.47 31.28
N GLY A 119 12.41 5.62 31.76
CA GLY A 119 10.97 5.87 31.73
C GLY A 119 10.54 7.13 32.48
N ASP A 120 11.02 7.25 33.75
CA ASP A 120 10.67 8.38 34.60
C ASP A 120 11.29 9.69 34.11
N GLU A 121 12.54 9.68 33.68
CA GLU A 121 13.23 10.86 33.14
C GLU A 121 12.55 11.37 31.88
N VAL A 122 12.25 10.46 30.95
CA VAL A 122 11.57 10.79 29.71
C VAL A 122 10.16 11.33 29.99
N PHE A 123 9.40 10.67 30.86
CA PHE A 123 8.08 11.14 31.24
C PHE A 123 8.16 12.52 31.89
N ASN A 124 9.03 12.73 32.87
CA ASN A 124 9.22 14.00 33.56
C ASN A 124 9.67 15.14 32.63
N ALA A 125 10.42 14.83 31.56
CA ALA A 125 10.85 15.81 30.59
C ALA A 125 9.74 16.23 29.59
N LEU A 126 8.84 15.28 29.23
CA LEU A 126 7.95 15.44 28.07
C LEU A 126 6.44 15.54 28.40
N HIS A 127 6.00 15.20 29.64
CA HIS A 127 4.58 15.24 29.99
C HIS A 127 3.98 16.65 29.87
N PHE A 128 2.66 16.71 29.75
CA PHE A 128 1.92 17.98 29.65
C PHE A 128 2.16 18.88 30.87
N PRO A 129 2.18 20.23 30.73
CA PRO A 129 2.42 21.12 31.87
C PRO A 129 1.40 20.90 32.99
N ALA A 130 1.89 20.52 34.17
CA ALA A 130 1.06 20.23 35.36
C ALA A 130 1.51 20.98 36.62
N LEU A 131 2.80 21.35 36.69
CA LEU A 131 3.38 22.01 37.85
C LEU A 131 3.59 23.50 37.55
N ALA A 132 3.62 24.31 38.61
CA ALA A 132 3.89 25.73 38.50
C ALA A 132 5.21 26.00 37.76
N GLY A 133 5.19 26.88 36.79
CA GLY A 133 6.35 27.20 35.94
C GLY A 133 6.50 26.31 34.68
N GLN A 134 5.92 25.12 34.64
CA GLN A 134 6.00 24.27 33.45
C GLN A 134 5.26 24.79 32.22
N GLN A 135 4.28 25.64 32.41
CA GLN A 135 3.57 26.30 31.32
C GLN A 135 4.49 27.15 30.43
N TRP A 136 5.63 27.60 30.93
CA TRP A 136 6.64 28.33 30.16
C TRP A 136 7.60 27.41 29.39
N GLN A 137 7.57 26.12 29.66
CA GLN A 137 8.30 25.11 28.91
C GLN A 137 7.47 24.71 27.68
N ILE A 138 7.55 25.54 26.63
CA ILE A 138 6.65 25.50 25.47
C ILE A 138 6.60 24.14 24.76
N TRP A 139 7.68 23.36 24.80
CA TRP A 139 7.68 22.02 24.21
C TRP A 139 6.68 21.07 24.87
N ARG A 140 6.38 21.22 26.16
CA ARG A 140 5.47 20.35 26.91
C ARG A 140 4.05 20.36 26.39
N TRP A 141 3.62 21.46 25.76
CA TRP A 141 2.29 21.57 25.15
C TRP A 141 2.10 20.62 23.97
N VAL A 142 3.21 20.05 23.44
CA VAL A 142 3.21 19.18 22.27
C VAL A 142 3.89 17.83 22.54
N SER A 143 4.94 17.84 23.38
CA SER A 143 5.81 16.64 23.57
C SER A 143 5.12 15.44 24.21
N HIS A 144 4.05 15.67 25.02
CA HIS A 144 3.24 14.58 25.57
C HIS A 144 2.67 13.67 24.49
N ALA A 145 2.43 14.19 23.27
CA ALA A 145 1.96 13.41 22.12
C ALA A 145 2.96 12.34 21.67
N LEU A 146 4.23 12.45 22.05
CA LEU A 146 5.29 11.51 21.69
C LEU A 146 5.45 10.36 22.69
N LEU A 147 4.86 10.46 23.89
CA LEU A 147 4.92 9.45 24.94
C LEU A 147 3.99 8.27 24.63
N HIS A 148 4.46 7.04 24.86
CA HIS A 148 3.64 5.85 24.67
C HIS A 148 3.91 4.85 25.80
N PHE A 149 2.85 4.16 26.29
CA PHE A 149 2.93 3.35 27.51
C PHE A 149 2.81 1.83 27.24
N SER A 150 2.60 1.42 25.99
CA SER A 150 2.62 0.00 25.61
C SER A 150 2.93 -0.17 24.10
N VAL A 151 3.38 -1.37 23.75
CA VAL A 151 3.67 -1.74 22.35
C VAL A 151 2.44 -1.56 21.46
N MET A 152 1.26 -1.99 21.94
CA MET A 152 0.02 -1.83 21.17
C MET A 152 -0.36 -0.36 21.02
N HIS A 153 -0.15 0.44 22.07
CA HIS A 153 -0.44 1.87 22.03
C HIS A 153 0.40 2.59 20.96
N ILE A 154 1.72 2.37 20.95
CA ILE A 154 2.58 2.99 19.92
C ILE A 154 2.28 2.41 18.52
N ALA A 155 2.06 1.11 18.39
CA ALA A 155 1.82 0.48 17.10
C ALA A 155 0.56 1.04 16.40
N PHE A 156 -0.56 1.13 17.12
CA PHE A 156 -1.80 1.70 16.58
C PHE A 156 -1.66 3.20 16.26
N ASN A 157 -1.03 3.95 17.14
CA ASN A 157 -0.81 5.38 16.91
C ASN A 157 0.06 5.63 15.68
N LEU A 158 1.18 4.90 15.52
CA LEU A 158 2.06 5.06 14.37
C LEU A 158 1.42 4.57 13.07
N LEU A 159 0.61 3.50 13.12
CA LEU A 159 -0.14 3.03 11.95
C LEU A 159 -1.08 4.12 11.41
N TRP A 160 -1.91 4.70 12.28
CA TRP A 160 -2.85 5.75 11.87
C TRP A 160 -2.18 7.07 11.56
N TRP A 161 -1.12 7.43 12.28
CA TRP A 161 -0.30 8.59 11.95
C TRP A 161 0.33 8.46 10.56
N TRP A 162 0.91 7.30 10.25
CA TRP A 162 1.44 7.02 8.91
C TRP A 162 0.36 7.06 7.84
N GLN A 163 -0.81 6.47 8.12
CA GLN A 163 -1.92 6.45 7.18
C GLN A 163 -2.46 7.85 6.89
N PHE A 164 -2.85 8.59 7.92
CA PHE A 164 -3.50 9.89 7.76
C PHE A 164 -2.50 11.03 7.57
N GLY A 165 -1.43 11.04 8.33
CA GLY A 165 -0.36 12.04 8.22
C GLY A 165 0.36 11.94 6.88
N GLY A 166 0.68 10.73 6.42
CA GLY A 166 1.30 10.51 5.13
C GLY A 166 0.44 11.01 3.97
N ASP A 167 -0.85 10.65 3.95
CA ASP A 167 -1.78 11.12 2.91
C ASP A 167 -1.91 12.64 2.91
N LEU A 168 -1.99 13.26 4.09
CA LEU A 168 -2.08 14.72 4.23
C LEU A 168 -0.78 15.42 3.80
N GLU A 169 0.37 14.90 4.22
CA GLU A 169 1.65 15.50 3.91
C GLU A 169 1.94 15.47 2.41
N GLN A 170 1.68 14.35 1.75
CA GLN A 170 1.89 14.21 0.30
C GLN A 170 1.02 15.16 -0.51
N ARG A 171 -0.23 15.38 -0.10
CA ARG A 171 -1.18 16.19 -0.88
C ARG A 171 -1.24 17.66 -0.49
N LEU A 172 -0.99 17.96 0.78
CA LEU A 172 -1.13 19.31 1.32
C LEU A 172 0.17 19.92 1.83
N GLY A 173 1.27 19.13 1.82
CA GLY A 173 2.60 19.52 2.23
C GLY A 173 2.84 19.48 3.75
N SER A 174 4.11 19.37 4.13
CA SER A 174 4.57 19.21 5.52
C SER A 174 4.13 20.38 6.43
N VAL A 175 4.12 21.61 5.91
CA VAL A 175 3.76 22.81 6.71
C VAL A 175 2.33 22.70 7.23
N ARG A 176 1.38 22.20 6.42
CA ARG A 176 0.00 22.04 6.85
C ARG A 176 -0.13 20.94 7.90
N LEU A 177 0.59 19.83 7.70
CA LEU A 177 0.60 18.74 8.68
C LEU A 177 1.21 19.17 10.02
N ILE A 178 2.31 19.93 10.01
CA ILE A 178 2.92 20.50 11.23
C ILE A 178 1.92 21.37 11.99
N LYS A 179 1.22 22.27 11.30
CA LYS A 179 0.20 23.12 11.94
C LYS A 179 -0.91 22.28 12.58
N LEU A 180 -1.42 21.28 11.87
CA LEU A 180 -2.44 20.37 12.40
C LEU A 180 -1.91 19.59 13.60
N PHE A 181 -0.68 19.05 13.53
CA PHE A 181 -0.04 18.35 14.63
C PHE A 181 0.06 19.22 15.88
N VAL A 182 0.61 20.42 15.78
CA VAL A 182 0.81 21.31 16.92
C VAL A 182 -0.53 21.74 17.54
N VAL A 183 -1.47 22.19 16.71
CA VAL A 183 -2.78 22.67 17.19
C VAL A 183 -3.56 21.53 17.85
N SER A 184 -3.61 20.36 17.23
CA SER A 184 -4.34 19.23 17.80
C SER A 184 -3.67 18.66 19.06
N ALA A 185 -2.35 18.61 19.13
CA ALA A 185 -1.64 18.22 20.34
C ALA A 185 -1.98 19.15 21.52
N ILE A 186 -1.91 20.47 21.32
CA ILE A 186 -2.23 21.46 22.36
C ILE A 186 -3.68 21.31 22.84
N ILE A 187 -4.64 21.26 21.90
CA ILE A 187 -6.07 21.21 22.24
C ILE A 187 -6.41 19.88 22.92
N SER A 188 -5.95 18.75 22.37
CA SER A 188 -6.23 17.42 22.95
C SER A 188 -5.54 17.25 24.30
N GLY A 189 -4.30 17.74 24.43
CA GLY A 189 -3.58 17.72 25.69
C GLY A 189 -4.27 18.53 26.79
N ALA A 190 -4.71 19.74 26.47
CA ALA A 190 -5.47 20.58 27.40
C ALA A 190 -6.80 19.92 27.81
N GLY A 191 -7.52 19.32 26.88
CA GLY A 191 -8.76 18.59 27.16
C GLY A 191 -8.51 17.36 28.06
N GLN A 192 -7.49 16.56 27.76
CA GLN A 192 -7.14 15.38 28.55
C GLN A 192 -6.67 15.77 29.96
N TYR A 193 -5.85 16.81 30.07
CA TYR A 193 -5.41 17.34 31.36
C TYR A 193 -6.58 17.77 32.25
N TRP A 194 -7.60 18.38 31.67
CA TRP A 194 -8.79 18.79 32.43
C TRP A 194 -9.59 17.60 32.95
N VAL A 195 -9.59 16.46 32.24
CA VAL A 195 -10.37 15.26 32.62
C VAL A 195 -9.61 14.38 33.59
N GLU A 196 -8.31 14.11 33.34
CA GLU A 196 -7.54 13.07 34.02
C GLU A 196 -6.22 13.57 34.64
N GLY A 197 -5.90 14.87 34.53
CA GLY A 197 -4.61 15.41 34.97
C GLY A 197 -3.50 15.10 33.97
N ALA A 198 -2.22 15.17 34.42
CA ALA A 198 -1.06 15.14 33.53
C ALA A 198 -0.52 13.73 33.20
N ASN A 199 -1.10 12.69 33.75
CA ASN A 199 -0.60 11.32 33.58
C ASN A 199 -1.14 10.65 32.30
N PHE A 200 -0.85 11.29 31.17
CA PHE A 200 -1.22 10.80 29.85
C PHE A 200 -0.14 11.06 28.82
N GLY A 201 -0.29 10.47 27.65
CA GLY A 201 0.54 10.67 26.47
C GLY A 201 0.04 9.90 25.28
N GLY A 202 0.57 10.20 24.11
CA GLY A 202 0.30 9.50 22.87
C GLY A 202 -0.23 10.38 21.75
N LEU A 203 -0.02 9.91 20.53
CA LEU A 203 -0.46 10.58 19.30
C LEU A 203 -1.97 10.52 19.09
N SER A 204 -2.74 9.79 19.90
CA SER A 204 -4.16 9.52 19.65
C SER A 204 -5.00 10.79 19.45
N GLY A 205 -4.79 11.81 20.26
CA GLY A 205 -5.50 13.10 20.09
C GLY A 205 -5.22 13.76 18.73
N VAL A 206 -3.97 13.68 18.26
CA VAL A 206 -3.57 14.16 16.94
C VAL A 206 -4.18 13.29 15.85
N VAL A 207 -4.10 11.97 15.98
CA VAL A 207 -4.64 11.00 15.01
C VAL A 207 -6.15 11.19 14.81
N TYR A 208 -6.91 11.33 15.88
CA TYR A 208 -8.35 11.60 15.80
C TYR A 208 -8.64 12.96 15.15
N ALA A 209 -7.84 13.98 15.44
CA ALA A 209 -7.98 15.28 14.78
C ALA A 209 -7.71 15.20 13.27
N LEU A 210 -6.68 14.43 12.84
CA LEU A 210 -6.41 14.19 11.43
C LEU A 210 -7.54 13.41 10.76
N ALA A 211 -8.08 12.38 11.42
CA ALA A 211 -9.23 11.63 10.92
C ALA A 211 -10.45 12.56 10.69
N GLY A 212 -10.79 13.39 11.68
CA GLY A 212 -11.86 14.39 11.55
C GLY A 212 -11.60 15.41 10.44
N TYR A 213 -10.36 15.86 10.32
CA TYR A 213 -9.97 16.80 9.26
C TYR A 213 -10.11 16.17 7.86
N LEU A 214 -9.61 14.95 7.67
CA LEU A 214 -9.75 14.20 6.41
C LEU A 214 -11.20 13.93 6.05
N TRP A 215 -12.02 13.59 7.04
CA TRP A 215 -13.45 13.37 6.83
C TRP A 215 -14.16 14.61 6.29
N ILE A 216 -13.95 15.77 6.94
CA ILE A 216 -14.53 17.04 6.51
C ILE A 216 -13.96 17.43 5.13
N LEU A 217 -12.66 17.27 4.92
CA LEU A 217 -12.01 17.61 3.66
C LEU A 217 -12.52 16.74 2.50
N GLY A 218 -12.73 15.44 2.73
CA GLY A 218 -13.31 14.54 1.74
C GLY A 218 -14.72 14.94 1.29
N GLN A 219 -15.49 15.56 2.17
CA GLN A 219 -16.83 16.08 1.83
C GLN A 219 -16.77 17.43 1.10
N ARG A 220 -15.85 18.34 1.51
CA ARG A 220 -15.78 19.71 0.99
C ARG A 220 -14.90 19.86 -0.24
N ALA A 221 -13.92 18.98 -0.42
CA ALA A 221 -12.95 19.02 -1.51
C ALA A 221 -12.64 17.61 -2.03
N PRO A 222 -13.65 16.88 -2.58
CA PRO A 222 -13.48 15.50 -3.04
C PRO A 222 -12.46 15.37 -4.17
N GLN A 223 -12.21 16.43 -4.92
CA GLN A 223 -11.18 16.50 -5.97
C GLN A 223 -9.75 16.28 -5.46
N LEU A 224 -9.50 16.43 -4.15
CA LEU A 224 -8.20 16.16 -3.55
C LEU A 224 -7.94 14.64 -3.38
N GLY A 225 -8.96 13.80 -3.54
CA GLY A 225 -8.86 12.36 -3.35
C GLY A 225 -8.45 11.95 -1.92
N LEU A 226 -8.67 12.85 -0.94
CA LEU A 226 -8.47 12.61 0.49
C LEU A 226 -9.83 12.32 1.12
N SER A 227 -10.11 11.05 1.39
CA SER A 227 -11.35 10.66 2.07
C SER A 227 -11.10 9.45 2.97
N ILE A 228 -11.77 9.44 4.11
CA ILE A 228 -11.79 8.24 4.96
C ILE A 228 -12.95 7.35 4.49
N PRO A 229 -12.70 6.05 4.21
CA PRO A 229 -13.75 5.10 3.91
C PRO A 229 -14.82 5.08 5.02
N ARG A 230 -16.09 5.04 4.65
CA ARG A 230 -17.21 5.01 5.63
C ARG A 230 -17.11 3.85 6.62
N SER A 231 -16.51 2.74 6.20
CA SER A 231 -16.25 1.58 7.07
C SER A 231 -15.32 1.87 8.24
N LEU A 232 -14.45 2.89 8.15
CA LEU A 232 -13.55 3.30 9.23
C LEU A 232 -14.16 4.35 10.16
N MET A 233 -15.36 4.85 9.87
CA MET A 233 -16.05 5.85 10.70
C MET A 233 -16.97 5.23 11.75
N GLY A 234 -17.08 3.92 11.80
CA GLY A 234 -17.94 3.16 12.72
C GLY A 234 -17.22 2.65 13.98
N PHE A 235 -16.04 3.16 14.28
CA PHE A 235 -15.28 2.83 15.49
C PHE A 235 -15.33 3.94 16.52
#